data_03f71f7d03cdec6c427d4c411a529296
#
_entry.id   03f71f7d03cdec6c427d4c411a529296
#
_cell.length_a   1.000
_cell.length_b   1.000
_cell.length_c   1.000
_cell.angle_alpha   90.00
_cell.angle_beta   90.00
_cell.angle_gamma   90.00
#
_symmetry.space_group_name_H-M   'P 1'
#
loop_
_entity.id
_entity.type
_entity.pdbx_description
1 polymer ?
#
loop_
_entity_poly.entity_id
_entity_poly.type
_entity_poly.pdbx_seq_one_letter_code
_entity_poly.pdbx_strand_id
1 'polypeptide(L)'
;LYVFHATTHVSLRQAIDDVNPKRMDDILQLVHAFSKALNRQDEPIAVSGLNPHAGENNIFGTEDSAILTPAIERAKAAGINAVGPIPADALWPQAVRGKWKFLVACYHDQGHAPFKAVYGDDGVNITVGLPVVRVSVDHGTAFDIAGQNIAREESLILAAERAASLSLGWSSVWEAASKSEGV
;
A
#
# COMPACT_ATOMS: atom_id res chain seq x y z
N LEU A 1 5.96 -5.86 6.71
CA LEU A 1 4.76 -5.75 5.89
C LEU A 1 4.63 -4.31 5.39
N TYR A 2 4.42 -4.12 4.08
CA TYR A 2 4.15 -2.84 3.44
C TYR A 2 2.72 -2.86 2.88
N VAL A 3 1.92 -1.87 3.28
CA VAL A 3 0.52 -1.74 2.86
C VAL A 3 0.37 -0.44 2.08
N PHE A 4 -0.02 -0.56 0.83
CA PHE A 4 -0.32 0.54 -0.07
C PHE A 4 -1.82 0.69 -0.23
N HIS A 5 -2.28 1.90 -0.40
CA HIS A 5 -3.70 2.19 -0.55
C HIS A 5 -3.96 2.79 -1.93
N ALA A 6 -4.88 2.20 -2.68
CA ALA A 6 -5.31 2.78 -3.94
C ALA A 6 -6.02 4.11 -3.71
N THR A 7 -6.82 4.21 -2.64
CA THR A 7 -7.46 5.44 -2.20
C THR A 7 -7.28 5.63 -0.70
N THR A 8 -7.25 6.89 -0.21
CA THR A 8 -7.02 7.20 1.20
C THR A 8 -8.12 8.14 1.74
N HIS A 9 -7.82 9.35 2.11
CA HIS A 9 -8.65 10.29 2.84
C HIS A 9 -9.85 10.86 2.03
N VAL A 10 -10.70 9.99 1.52
CA VAL A 10 -11.97 10.30 0.82
C VAL A 10 -13.11 9.52 1.44
N SER A 11 -14.36 9.87 1.13
CA SER A 11 -15.51 9.07 1.58
C SER A 11 -15.45 7.66 0.98
N LEU A 12 -16.01 6.65 1.66
CA LEU A 12 -16.01 5.27 1.13
C LEU A 12 -16.68 5.18 -0.24
N ARG A 13 -17.74 5.95 -0.49
CA ARG A 13 -18.39 6.03 -1.80
C ARG A 13 -17.42 6.55 -2.86
N GLN A 14 -16.73 7.65 -2.59
CA GLN A 14 -15.74 8.21 -3.49
C GLN A 14 -14.55 7.24 -3.68
N ALA A 15 -14.14 6.54 -2.63
CA ALA A 15 -13.08 5.54 -2.73
C ALA A 15 -13.41 4.43 -3.73
N ILE A 16 -14.66 3.98 -3.77
CA ILE A 16 -15.11 2.97 -4.73
C ILE A 16 -15.03 3.52 -6.17
N ASP A 17 -15.47 4.76 -6.37
CA ASP A 17 -15.45 5.42 -7.69
C ASP A 17 -14.01 5.71 -8.16
N ASP A 18 -13.10 5.99 -7.24
CA ASP A 18 -11.69 6.28 -7.53
C ASP A 18 -10.87 5.00 -7.81
N VAL A 19 -11.35 3.82 -7.41
CA VAL A 19 -10.76 2.54 -7.81
C VAL A 19 -11.12 2.27 -9.27
N ASN A 20 -10.29 2.76 -10.19
CA ASN A 20 -10.46 2.67 -11.63
C ASN A 20 -9.23 2.05 -12.30
N PRO A 21 -9.29 1.64 -13.59
CA PRO A 21 -8.18 0.98 -14.26
C PRO A 21 -6.86 1.75 -14.20
N LYS A 22 -6.90 3.07 -14.45
CA LYS A 22 -5.69 3.91 -14.41
C LYS A 22 -5.08 3.92 -13.01
N ARG A 23 -5.90 4.13 -11.96
CA ARG A 23 -5.42 4.17 -10.58
C ARG A 23 -4.78 2.85 -10.16
N MET A 24 -5.35 1.72 -10.60
CA MET A 24 -4.80 0.40 -10.29
C MET A 24 -3.49 0.14 -11.04
N ASP A 25 -3.39 0.56 -12.29
CA ASP A 25 -2.14 0.46 -13.06
C ASP A 25 -1.04 1.31 -12.42
N ASP A 26 -1.33 2.56 -12.06
CA ASP A 26 -0.38 3.49 -11.43
C ASP A 26 0.13 2.94 -10.08
N ILE A 27 -0.76 2.45 -9.22
CA ILE A 27 -0.35 1.95 -7.90
C ILE A 27 0.50 0.68 -8.02
N LEU A 28 0.16 -0.24 -8.92
CA LEU A 28 0.94 -1.46 -9.12
C LEU A 28 2.36 -1.17 -9.64
N GLN A 29 2.51 -0.22 -10.56
CA GLN A 29 3.82 0.25 -11.01
C GLN A 29 4.62 0.90 -9.88
N LEU A 30 3.97 1.74 -9.07
CA LEU A 30 4.60 2.43 -7.95
C LEU A 30 5.06 1.44 -6.87
N VAL A 31 4.23 0.45 -6.52
CA VAL A 31 4.59 -0.61 -5.57
C VAL A 31 5.76 -1.45 -6.09
N HIS A 32 5.76 -1.78 -7.39
CA HIS A 32 6.87 -2.50 -8.01
C HIS A 32 8.17 -1.69 -7.97
N ALA A 33 8.13 -0.39 -8.30
CA ALA A 33 9.30 0.47 -8.19
C ALA A 33 9.81 0.58 -6.74
N PHE A 34 8.89 0.67 -5.78
CA PHE A 34 9.23 0.66 -4.35
C PHE A 34 9.85 -0.67 -3.92
N SER A 35 9.31 -1.81 -4.35
CA SER A 35 9.89 -3.13 -4.04
C SER A 35 11.29 -3.29 -4.63
N LYS A 36 11.52 -2.74 -5.83
CA LYS A 36 12.83 -2.68 -6.48
C LYS A 36 13.83 -1.83 -5.71
N ALA A 37 13.41 -0.69 -5.17
CA ALA A 37 14.26 0.15 -4.32
C ALA A 37 14.73 -0.59 -3.04
N LEU A 38 13.99 -1.59 -2.61
CA LEU A 38 14.33 -2.49 -1.52
C LEU A 38 15.08 -3.76 -1.95
N ASN A 39 15.41 -3.93 -3.25
CA ASN A 39 15.95 -5.16 -3.85
C ASN A 39 15.02 -6.38 -3.64
N ARG A 40 13.72 -6.19 -3.70
CA ARG A 40 12.67 -7.20 -3.44
C ARG A 40 11.64 -7.28 -4.56
N GLN A 41 12.01 -6.92 -5.80
CA GLN A 41 11.12 -6.87 -6.97
C GLN A 41 10.52 -8.21 -7.38
N ASP A 42 11.13 -9.32 -6.95
CA ASP A 42 10.65 -10.68 -7.24
C ASP A 42 9.54 -11.13 -6.28
N GLU A 43 9.36 -10.43 -5.15
CA GLU A 43 8.31 -10.74 -4.20
C GLU A 43 6.94 -10.33 -4.73
N PRO A 44 5.90 -11.16 -4.49
CA PRO A 44 4.58 -10.87 -5.03
C PRO A 44 3.92 -9.66 -4.35
N ILE A 45 3.24 -8.85 -5.18
CA ILE A 45 2.36 -7.77 -4.76
C ILE A 45 0.95 -8.32 -4.69
N ALA A 46 0.42 -8.49 -3.49
CA ALA A 46 -0.90 -9.02 -3.27
C ALA A 46 -1.96 -7.91 -3.29
N VAL A 47 -2.91 -8.00 -4.22
CA VAL A 47 -4.00 -7.03 -4.37
C VAL A 47 -5.23 -7.55 -3.65
N SER A 48 -5.77 -6.75 -2.72
CA SER A 48 -7.02 -7.03 -2.05
C SER A 48 -8.20 -6.90 -3.00
N GLY A 49 -9.16 -7.81 -2.91
CA GLY A 49 -10.46 -7.62 -3.55
C GLY A 49 -11.18 -6.41 -2.96
N LEU A 50 -11.94 -5.69 -3.79
CA LEU A 50 -12.76 -4.57 -3.35
C LEU A 50 -14.02 -5.06 -2.63
N ASN A 51 -14.69 -6.05 -3.25
CA ASN A 51 -15.94 -6.59 -2.75
C ASN A 51 -15.71 -7.84 -1.85
N PRO A 52 -16.71 -8.22 -1.02
CA PRO A 52 -16.67 -9.49 -0.29
C PRO A 52 -16.37 -10.65 -1.24
N HIS A 53 -15.50 -11.56 -0.81
CA HIS A 53 -15.07 -12.72 -1.61
C HIS A 53 -14.49 -12.36 -3.00
N ALA A 54 -13.95 -11.14 -3.16
CA ALA A 54 -13.47 -10.62 -4.44
C ALA A 54 -14.55 -10.71 -5.55
N GLY A 55 -15.79 -10.36 -5.18
CA GLY A 55 -16.95 -10.32 -6.08
C GLY A 55 -17.63 -11.68 -6.33
N GLU A 56 -17.03 -12.82 -5.98
CA GLU A 56 -17.57 -14.20 -6.13
C GLU A 56 -18.36 -14.39 -7.44
N ASN A 57 -17.63 -14.38 -8.57
CA ASN A 57 -18.25 -14.45 -9.91
C ASN A 57 -19.33 -13.37 -10.16
N ASN A 58 -19.09 -12.16 -9.66
CA ASN A 58 -19.96 -10.98 -9.78
C ASN A 58 -21.26 -11.03 -8.96
N ILE A 59 -21.39 -11.94 -8.00
CA ILE A 59 -22.54 -12.00 -7.10
C ILE A 59 -22.55 -10.79 -6.16
N PHE A 60 -21.37 -10.34 -5.70
CA PHE A 60 -21.22 -9.25 -4.73
C PHE A 60 -20.66 -7.95 -5.33
N GLY A 61 -20.72 -7.80 -6.64
CA GLY A 61 -20.23 -6.65 -7.38
C GLY A 61 -19.33 -7.07 -8.53
N THR A 62 -19.10 -6.15 -9.46
CA THR A 62 -18.37 -6.42 -10.71
C THR A 62 -16.98 -5.77 -10.75
N GLU A 63 -16.63 -4.94 -9.80
CA GLU A 63 -15.42 -4.13 -9.80
C GLU A 63 -14.16 -5.00 -9.79
N ASP A 64 -14.19 -6.12 -9.05
CA ASP A 64 -13.08 -7.06 -8.99
C ASP A 64 -12.78 -7.68 -10.35
N SER A 65 -13.80 -8.10 -11.08
CA SER A 65 -13.64 -8.69 -12.41
C SER A 65 -13.43 -7.65 -13.52
N ALA A 66 -14.06 -6.48 -13.41
CA ALA A 66 -14.03 -5.45 -14.44
C ALA A 66 -12.81 -4.50 -14.32
N ILE A 67 -12.27 -4.32 -13.11
CA ILE A 67 -11.19 -3.35 -12.83
C ILE A 67 -9.94 -4.05 -12.32
N LEU A 68 -10.05 -4.78 -11.18
CA LEU A 68 -8.88 -5.31 -10.49
C LEU A 68 -8.21 -6.43 -11.28
N THR A 69 -8.97 -7.42 -11.72
CA THR A 69 -8.42 -8.53 -12.50
C THR A 69 -7.71 -8.08 -13.77
N PRO A 70 -8.29 -7.22 -14.64
CA PRO A 70 -7.59 -6.72 -15.81
C PRO A 70 -6.33 -5.90 -15.49
N ALA A 71 -6.32 -5.12 -14.40
CA ALA A 71 -5.14 -4.37 -13.97
C ALA A 71 -4.01 -5.30 -13.52
N ILE A 72 -4.33 -6.34 -12.76
CA ILE A 72 -3.36 -7.37 -12.34
C ILE A 72 -2.78 -8.09 -13.57
N GLU A 73 -3.60 -8.44 -14.56
CA GLU A 73 -3.12 -9.11 -15.77
C GLU A 73 -2.23 -8.19 -16.62
N ARG A 74 -2.55 -6.89 -16.72
CA ARG A 74 -1.65 -5.91 -17.38
C ARG A 74 -0.32 -5.78 -16.63
N ALA A 75 -0.36 -5.73 -15.31
CA ALA A 75 0.85 -5.70 -14.48
C ALA A 75 1.73 -6.94 -14.70
N LYS A 76 1.14 -8.13 -14.73
CA LYS A 76 1.87 -9.37 -15.06
C LYS A 76 2.48 -9.33 -16.45
N ALA A 77 1.74 -8.86 -17.45
CA ALA A 77 2.25 -8.71 -18.82
C ALA A 77 3.43 -7.71 -18.90
N ALA A 78 3.48 -6.73 -18.00
CA ALA A 78 4.59 -5.80 -17.83
C ALA A 78 5.74 -6.34 -16.95
N GLY A 79 5.71 -7.60 -16.52
CA GLY A 79 6.74 -8.23 -15.71
C GLY A 79 6.64 -7.94 -14.20
N ILE A 80 5.52 -7.39 -13.72
CA ILE A 80 5.26 -7.14 -12.31
C ILE A 80 4.63 -8.40 -11.69
N ASN A 81 5.21 -8.91 -10.62
CA ASN A 81 4.69 -10.08 -9.91
C ASN A 81 3.46 -9.71 -9.06
N ALA A 82 2.34 -9.39 -9.71
CA ALA A 82 1.08 -9.06 -9.05
C ALA A 82 0.19 -10.30 -8.92
N VAL A 83 -0.49 -10.45 -7.79
CA VAL A 83 -1.42 -11.56 -7.52
C VAL A 83 -2.72 -11.05 -6.90
N GLY A 84 -3.84 -11.66 -7.27
CA GLY A 84 -5.18 -11.28 -6.79
C GLY A 84 -6.22 -11.24 -7.90
N PRO A 85 -7.37 -10.57 -7.67
CA PRO A 85 -7.78 -10.04 -6.37
C PRO A 85 -7.98 -11.14 -5.33
N ILE A 86 -7.51 -10.93 -4.10
CA ILE A 86 -7.65 -11.87 -3.00
C ILE A 86 -8.68 -11.31 -2.01
N PRO A 87 -9.69 -12.09 -1.58
CA PRO A 87 -10.61 -11.64 -0.54
C PRO A 87 -9.88 -11.06 0.66
N ALA A 88 -10.28 -9.86 1.13
CA ALA A 88 -9.54 -9.13 2.17
C ALA A 88 -9.42 -9.93 3.48
N ASP A 89 -10.47 -10.65 3.87
CA ASP A 89 -10.51 -11.51 5.05
C ASP A 89 -9.55 -12.70 4.96
N ALA A 90 -9.25 -13.20 3.76
CA ALA A 90 -8.26 -14.24 3.52
C ALA A 90 -6.83 -13.66 3.36
N LEU A 91 -6.70 -12.46 2.79
CA LEU A 91 -5.42 -11.81 2.52
C LEU A 91 -4.69 -11.45 3.82
N TRP A 92 -5.37 -10.78 4.75
CA TRP A 92 -4.75 -10.28 5.97
C TRP A 92 -4.18 -11.36 6.88
N PRO A 93 -4.86 -12.46 7.20
CA PRO A 93 -4.28 -13.54 7.98
C PRO A 93 -3.04 -14.18 7.32
N GLN A 94 -3.00 -14.23 5.99
CA GLN A 94 -1.83 -14.72 5.27
C GLN A 94 -0.65 -13.73 5.33
N ALA A 95 -0.92 -12.42 5.23
CA ALA A 95 0.08 -11.37 5.33
C ALA A 95 0.72 -11.34 6.73
N VAL A 96 -0.09 -11.41 7.78
CA VAL A 96 0.38 -11.46 9.18
C VAL A 96 1.28 -12.68 9.41
N ARG A 97 0.96 -13.81 8.79
CA ARG A 97 1.82 -15.01 8.84
C ARG A 97 3.05 -14.95 7.93
N GLY A 98 3.28 -13.81 7.26
CA GLY A 98 4.49 -13.56 6.48
C GLY A 98 4.46 -14.04 5.03
N LYS A 99 3.32 -14.54 4.53
CA LYS A 99 3.18 -14.98 3.13
C LYS A 99 3.33 -13.81 2.14
N TRP A 100 2.79 -12.65 2.48
CA TRP A 100 2.79 -11.46 1.65
C TRP A 100 3.58 -10.34 2.33
N LYS A 101 4.43 -9.65 1.58
CA LYS A 101 5.21 -8.50 2.08
C LYS A 101 4.68 -7.18 1.54
N PHE A 102 4.12 -7.18 0.33
CA PHE A 102 3.55 -6.01 -0.33
C PHE A 102 2.07 -6.25 -0.58
N LEU A 103 1.23 -5.39 0.00
CA LEU A 103 -0.23 -5.42 -0.14
C LEU A 103 -0.71 -4.14 -0.80
N VAL A 104 -1.68 -4.26 -1.69
CA VAL A 104 -2.48 -3.14 -2.20
C VAL A 104 -3.89 -3.29 -1.66
N ALA A 105 -4.31 -2.36 -0.81
CA ALA A 105 -5.68 -2.21 -0.34
C ALA A 105 -6.42 -1.21 -1.24
N CYS A 106 -7.70 -1.45 -1.47
CA CYS A 106 -8.51 -0.59 -2.33
C CYS A 106 -8.86 0.74 -1.66
N TYR A 107 -9.07 0.75 -0.34
CA TYR A 107 -9.44 1.94 0.44
C TYR A 107 -8.79 1.94 1.82
N HIS A 108 -8.84 3.09 2.48
CA HIS A 108 -8.13 3.36 3.72
C HIS A 108 -8.34 2.27 4.79
N ASP A 109 -9.57 2.02 5.23
CA ASP A 109 -9.81 1.12 6.36
C ASP A 109 -9.61 -0.36 6.01
N GLN A 110 -9.69 -0.74 4.72
CA GLN A 110 -9.35 -2.09 4.28
C GLN A 110 -7.88 -2.44 4.56
N GLY A 111 -7.01 -1.45 4.47
CA GLY A 111 -5.58 -1.58 4.76
C GLY A 111 -5.24 -1.18 6.19
N HIS A 112 -5.69 0.00 6.62
CA HIS A 112 -5.21 0.63 7.83
C HIS A 112 -5.80 0.02 9.12
N ALA A 113 -7.09 -0.35 9.12
CA ALA A 113 -7.71 -0.91 10.31
C ALA A 113 -7.08 -2.26 10.73
N PRO A 114 -6.91 -3.26 9.82
CA PRO A 114 -6.21 -4.49 10.20
C PRO A 114 -4.73 -4.25 10.52
N PHE A 115 -4.06 -3.31 9.81
CA PHE A 115 -2.68 -2.94 10.13
C PHE A 115 -2.55 -2.46 11.57
N LYS A 116 -3.38 -1.50 11.98
CA LYS A 116 -3.39 -0.98 13.35
C LYS A 116 -3.77 -2.03 14.40
N ALA A 117 -4.68 -2.93 14.06
CA ALA A 117 -5.08 -4.01 14.97
C ALA A 117 -3.92 -4.98 15.28
N VAL A 118 -3.00 -5.17 14.32
CA VAL A 118 -1.86 -6.09 14.47
C VAL A 118 -0.62 -5.40 15.02
N TYR A 119 -0.28 -4.21 14.49
CA TYR A 119 0.99 -3.53 14.74
C TYR A 119 0.87 -2.31 15.67
N GLY A 120 -0.35 -1.90 16.00
CA GLY A 120 -0.57 -0.76 16.90
C GLY A 120 0.10 0.51 16.39
N ASP A 121 0.91 1.11 17.23
CA ASP A 121 1.63 2.36 16.95
C ASP A 121 3.04 2.15 16.37
N ASP A 122 3.44 0.91 16.12
CA ASP A 122 4.78 0.60 15.57
C ASP A 122 4.86 0.83 14.04
N GLY A 123 3.83 1.44 13.45
CA GLY A 123 3.76 1.79 12.06
C GLY A 123 4.67 2.96 11.67
N VAL A 124 5.15 2.94 10.43
CA VAL A 124 5.84 4.05 9.78
C VAL A 124 5.09 4.43 8.52
N ASN A 125 4.76 5.70 8.39
CA ASN A 125 4.16 6.23 7.19
C ASN A 125 5.25 6.62 6.19
N ILE A 126 5.15 6.09 4.95
CA ILE A 126 6.07 6.39 3.85
C ILE A 126 5.28 7.00 2.71
N THR A 127 5.57 8.25 2.36
CA THR A 127 4.96 8.89 1.19
C THR A 127 5.75 8.48 -0.05
N VAL A 128 5.11 7.71 -0.93
CA VAL A 128 5.72 7.21 -2.17
C VAL A 128 5.27 8.07 -3.35
N GLY A 129 6.19 8.34 -4.29
CA GLY A 129 5.91 9.18 -5.46
C GLY A 129 6.43 10.61 -5.37
N LEU A 130 7.19 10.94 -4.34
CA LEU A 130 7.89 12.24 -4.24
C LEU A 130 9.34 12.13 -4.72
N PRO A 131 9.97 13.25 -5.16
CA PRO A 131 11.38 13.25 -5.56
C PRO A 131 12.35 13.05 -4.38
N VAL A 132 11.84 13.07 -3.16
CA VAL A 132 12.58 12.85 -1.92
C VAL A 132 11.96 11.75 -1.08
N VAL A 133 12.75 11.03 -0.31
CA VAL A 133 12.23 10.09 0.69
C VAL A 133 11.55 10.87 1.80
N ARG A 134 10.27 10.65 1.99
CA ARG A 134 9.49 11.22 3.09
C ARG A 134 8.89 10.10 3.92
N VAL A 135 9.32 10.05 5.16
CA VAL A 135 8.76 9.15 6.18
C VAL A 135 8.27 9.95 7.38
N SER A 136 7.33 9.40 8.11
CA SER A 136 6.86 9.95 9.37
C SER A 136 6.41 8.84 10.30
N VAL A 137 6.33 9.15 11.59
CA VAL A 137 5.62 8.31 12.55
C VAL A 137 4.12 8.23 12.17
N ASP A 138 3.47 7.17 12.61
CA ASP A 138 2.05 6.91 12.31
C ASP A 138 1.12 7.24 13.51
N HIS A 139 1.59 8.08 14.43
CA HIS A 139 0.81 8.58 15.56
C HIS A 139 0.60 10.10 15.47
N GLY A 140 -0.36 10.61 16.22
CA GLY A 140 -0.68 12.04 16.29
C GLY A 140 0.40 12.87 17.01
N THR A 141 0.14 14.17 17.13
CA THR A 141 1.07 15.15 17.72
C THR A 141 1.28 14.99 19.23
N ALA A 142 0.39 14.25 19.92
CA ALA A 142 0.49 13.92 21.34
C ALA A 142 0.81 15.14 22.23
N PHE A 143 0.10 16.26 22.02
CA PHE A 143 0.29 17.49 22.79
C PHE A 143 0.07 17.32 24.29
N ASP A 144 -0.75 16.34 24.67
CA ASP A 144 -1.05 16.00 26.08
C ASP A 144 0.16 15.52 26.86
N ILE A 145 1.17 14.95 26.20
CA ILE A 145 2.41 14.48 26.83
C ILE A 145 3.63 15.36 26.52
N ALA A 146 3.43 16.47 25.79
CA ALA A 146 4.54 17.36 25.43
C ALA A 146 5.23 17.94 26.67
N GLY A 147 6.55 17.86 26.73
CA GLY A 147 7.36 18.35 27.87
C GLY A 147 7.39 17.42 29.07
N GLN A 148 6.69 16.27 29.07
CA GLN A 148 6.67 15.35 30.21
C GLN A 148 7.78 14.28 30.19
N ASN A 149 8.56 14.21 29.10
CA ASN A 149 9.65 13.24 28.91
C ASN A 149 9.18 11.77 29.02
N ILE A 150 7.98 11.46 28.52
CA ILE A 150 7.37 10.12 28.49
C ILE A 150 7.01 9.66 27.08
N ALA A 151 7.37 10.45 26.05
CA ALA A 151 7.16 10.06 24.66
C ALA A 151 8.03 8.85 24.31
N ARG A 152 7.45 7.95 23.50
CA ARG A 152 8.15 6.79 22.94
C ARG A 152 8.84 7.19 21.64
N GLU A 153 10.13 6.93 21.53
CA GLU A 153 10.95 7.29 20.36
C GLU A 153 11.05 6.17 19.31
N GLU A 154 10.60 4.96 19.60
CA GLU A 154 10.82 3.78 18.76
C GLU A 154 10.28 3.97 17.32
N SER A 155 9.09 4.55 17.17
CA SER A 155 8.51 4.81 15.84
C SER A 155 9.35 5.82 15.03
N LEU A 156 9.94 6.82 15.68
CA LEU A 156 10.79 7.81 15.02
C LEU A 156 12.13 7.20 14.60
N ILE A 157 12.72 6.37 15.44
CA ILE A 157 13.94 5.63 15.13
C ILE A 157 13.70 4.72 13.94
N LEU A 158 12.61 3.94 13.95
CA LEU A 158 12.23 3.07 12.85
C LEU A 158 11.99 3.86 11.56
N ALA A 159 11.35 5.04 11.63
CA ALA A 159 11.14 5.90 10.49
C ALA A 159 12.48 6.38 9.90
N ALA A 160 13.43 6.80 10.72
CA ALA A 160 14.77 7.20 10.29
C ALA A 160 15.55 6.05 9.62
N GLU A 161 15.50 4.85 10.20
CA GLU A 161 16.10 3.65 9.60
C GLU A 161 15.49 3.30 8.24
N ARG A 162 14.17 3.42 8.10
CA ARG A 162 13.47 3.21 6.83
C ARG A 162 13.85 4.26 5.79
N ALA A 163 13.96 5.53 6.19
CA ALA A 163 14.44 6.58 5.29
C ALA A 163 15.84 6.29 4.76
N ALA A 164 16.75 5.91 5.64
CA ALA A 164 18.13 5.57 5.26
C ALA A 164 18.17 4.37 4.30
N SER A 165 17.40 3.32 4.58
CA SER A 165 17.37 2.10 3.73
C SER A 165 16.78 2.36 2.33
N LEU A 166 15.83 3.29 2.21
CA LEU A 166 15.17 3.62 0.95
C LEU A 166 15.97 4.61 0.09
N SER A 167 16.86 5.40 0.71
CA SER A 167 17.53 6.52 0.04
C SER A 167 18.34 6.09 -1.19
N LEU A 168 18.99 4.93 -1.16
CA LEU A 168 19.84 4.43 -2.24
C LEU A 168 19.07 4.03 -3.52
N GLY A 169 17.81 3.60 -3.38
CA GLY A 169 16.98 3.16 -4.52
C GLY A 169 15.87 4.13 -4.91
N TRP A 170 15.76 5.30 -4.26
CA TRP A 170 14.60 6.17 -4.39
C TRP A 170 14.41 6.81 -5.77
N SER A 171 15.48 7.00 -6.53
CA SER A 171 15.39 7.55 -7.90
C SER A 171 14.44 6.74 -8.79
N SER A 172 14.46 5.41 -8.68
CA SER A 172 13.58 4.53 -9.46
C SER A 172 12.11 4.67 -9.07
N VAL A 173 11.83 4.97 -7.81
CA VAL A 173 10.47 5.23 -7.29
C VAL A 173 9.93 6.55 -7.86
N TRP A 174 10.76 7.59 -7.84
CA TRP A 174 10.41 8.88 -8.43
C TRP A 174 10.16 8.79 -9.93
N GLU A 175 11.04 8.11 -10.68
CA GLU A 175 10.87 7.92 -12.14
C GLU A 175 9.58 7.18 -12.49
N ALA A 176 9.17 6.20 -11.69
CA ALA A 176 7.91 5.51 -11.89
C ALA A 176 6.70 6.42 -11.63
N ALA A 177 6.75 7.20 -10.54
CA ALA A 177 5.68 8.12 -10.18
C ALA A 177 5.50 9.24 -11.22
N SER A 178 6.60 9.86 -11.68
CA SER A 178 6.55 10.95 -12.64
C SER A 178 6.01 10.56 -14.02
N LYS A 179 6.09 9.27 -14.38
CA LYS A 179 5.49 8.75 -15.63
C LYS A 179 3.99 8.50 -15.49
N SER A 180 3.50 8.24 -14.27
CA SER A 180 2.07 7.98 -14.03
C SER A 180 1.22 9.25 -14.02
N GLU A 181 1.79 10.39 -13.64
CA GLU A 181 1.07 11.66 -13.55
C GLU A 181 0.82 12.36 -14.90
N GLY A 182 1.37 11.83 -16.00
CA GLY A 182 1.06 12.28 -17.38
C GLY A 182 1.27 13.80 -17.57
N VAL A 183 2.47 14.31 -17.23
CA VAL A 183 2.89 15.67 -17.55
C VAL A 183 3.48 15.71 -18.94
#